data_ff88a506d23371578d85d740bd78d993
#
_entry.id   ff88a506d23371578d85d740bd78d993
#
_cell.length_a   1.000
_cell.length_b   1.000
_cell.length_c   1.000
_cell.angle_alpha   90.00
_cell.angle_beta   90.00
_cell.angle_gamma   90.00
#
_symmetry.space_group_name_H-M   'P 1'
#
loop_
_entity.id
_entity.type
_entity.pdbx_description
1 polymer ?
#
loop_
_entity_poly.entity_id
_entity_poly.type
_entity_poly.pdbx_seq_one_letter_code
_entity_poly.pdbx_strand_id
1 'polypeptide(L)'
;MKSIINFIILSLAFVTVGYAQNNKQDPVKQAIDSKQYVFKARSVMPASGSSRQLTSEYDLTVNQDSIVAFLPYFGRAYVAPIGKTTDGINFTSTEFSYKVDETKNGGWMIGIRTKDAGDVQQVNLNLSKDGYGTLHINSQNRQSISYTGKIEPLTKTK
;
A
#
# COMPACT_ATOMS: atom_id res chain seq x y z
N MET A 1 -20.48 -29.01 -57.92
CA MET A 1 -20.78 -29.17 -56.48
C MET A 1 -19.56 -29.38 -55.60
N LYS A 2 -18.52 -30.07 -56.02
CA LYS A 2 -17.28 -30.27 -55.20
C LYS A 2 -16.43 -29.00 -54.97
N SER A 3 -16.49 -28.00 -55.88
CA SER A 3 -15.68 -26.77 -55.77
C SER A 3 -16.23 -25.75 -54.80
N ILE A 4 -17.53 -25.76 -54.53
CA ILE A 4 -18.20 -24.82 -53.61
C ILE A 4 -17.95 -25.18 -52.14
N ILE A 5 -17.85 -26.48 -51.88
CA ILE A 5 -17.62 -27.02 -50.53
C ILE A 5 -16.22 -26.67 -50.05
N ASN A 6 -15.22 -26.68 -50.93
CA ASN A 6 -13.85 -26.31 -50.57
C ASN A 6 -13.70 -24.82 -50.24
N PHE A 7 -14.54 -23.95 -50.80
CA PHE A 7 -14.50 -22.50 -50.52
C PHE A 7 -15.13 -22.16 -49.15
N ILE A 8 -16.10 -22.94 -48.69
CA ILE A 8 -16.78 -22.76 -47.40
C ILE A 8 -15.88 -23.20 -46.26
N ILE A 9 -15.08 -24.27 -46.47
CA ILE A 9 -14.15 -24.76 -45.43
C ILE A 9 -12.96 -23.80 -45.23
N LEU A 10 -12.52 -23.10 -46.29
CA LEU A 10 -11.42 -22.12 -46.18
C LEU A 10 -11.84 -20.82 -45.51
N SER A 11 -13.14 -20.46 -45.52
CA SER A 11 -13.64 -19.25 -44.88
C SER A 11 -13.87 -19.39 -43.35
N LEU A 12 -13.94 -20.65 -42.84
CA LEU A 12 -14.21 -20.92 -41.42
C LEU A 12 -12.93 -20.97 -40.55
N ALA A 13 -11.75 -20.98 -41.19
CA ALA A 13 -10.45 -21.04 -40.48
C ALA A 13 -9.91 -19.68 -40.02
N PHE A 14 -10.62 -18.57 -40.24
CA PHE A 14 -10.09 -17.21 -39.99
C PHE A 14 -10.69 -16.48 -38.79
N VAL A 15 -11.45 -17.14 -37.91
CA VAL A 15 -12.16 -16.50 -36.79
C VAL A 15 -11.64 -16.90 -35.42
N THR A 16 -10.39 -17.33 -35.30
CA THR A 16 -9.79 -17.57 -33.97
C THR A 16 -8.50 -16.78 -33.76
N VAL A 17 -8.41 -15.54 -34.24
CA VAL A 17 -7.34 -14.64 -33.83
C VAL A 17 -7.85 -13.80 -32.68
N GLY A 18 -7.66 -14.34 -31.50
CA GLY A 18 -7.08 -13.66 -30.36
C GLY A 18 -7.93 -12.59 -29.70
N TYR A 19 -8.57 -12.91 -28.62
CA TYR A 19 -8.64 -11.99 -27.48
C TYR A 19 -7.66 -12.47 -26.40
N ALA A 20 -6.39 -12.58 -26.72
CA ALA A 20 -5.34 -12.51 -25.75
C ALA A 20 -5.14 -11.01 -25.43
N GLN A 21 -6.15 -10.33 -24.89
CA GLN A 21 -5.94 -9.12 -24.12
C GLN A 21 -5.14 -9.57 -22.88
N ASN A 22 -3.84 -9.35 -22.98
CA ASN A 22 -2.91 -9.40 -21.89
C ASN A 22 -3.36 -8.31 -20.91
N ASN A 23 -4.32 -8.64 -20.04
CA ASN A 23 -4.76 -7.83 -18.92
C ASN A 23 -3.59 -7.84 -17.93
N LYS A 24 -2.53 -7.07 -18.24
CA LYS A 24 -1.50 -6.73 -17.26
C LYS A 24 -2.23 -5.95 -16.19
N GLN A 25 -2.80 -6.65 -15.22
CA GLN A 25 -3.33 -6.02 -14.03
C GLN A 25 -2.22 -5.13 -13.47
N ASP A 26 -2.58 -3.88 -13.20
CA ASP A 26 -1.69 -2.92 -12.58
C ASP A 26 -1.13 -3.56 -11.29
N PRO A 27 0.20 -3.78 -11.19
CA PRO A 27 0.79 -4.47 -10.05
C PRO A 27 0.52 -3.73 -8.73
N VAL A 28 0.34 -2.42 -8.78
CA VAL A 28 -0.02 -1.60 -7.63
C VAL A 28 -1.45 -1.92 -7.19
N LYS A 29 -2.39 -1.96 -8.13
CA LYS A 29 -3.79 -2.34 -7.83
C LYS A 29 -3.87 -3.75 -7.26
N GLN A 30 -3.19 -4.70 -7.87
CA GLN A 30 -3.17 -6.08 -7.40
C GLN A 30 -2.62 -6.20 -5.97
N ALA A 31 -1.54 -5.48 -5.65
CA ALA A 31 -0.95 -5.46 -4.32
C ALA A 31 -1.91 -4.89 -3.27
N ILE A 32 -2.64 -3.81 -3.61
CA ILE A 32 -3.64 -3.18 -2.74
C ILE A 32 -4.84 -4.11 -2.51
N ASP A 33 -5.40 -4.68 -3.59
CA ASP A 33 -6.58 -5.57 -3.53
C ASP A 33 -6.28 -6.86 -2.74
N SER A 34 -5.06 -7.40 -2.88
CA SER A 34 -4.62 -8.59 -2.15
C SER A 34 -4.15 -8.30 -0.73
N LYS A 35 -4.00 -7.03 -0.34
CA LYS A 35 -3.37 -6.59 0.92
C LYS A 35 -1.98 -7.21 1.11
N GLN A 36 -1.16 -7.19 0.07
CA GLN A 36 0.20 -7.76 0.09
C GLN A 36 1.19 -6.76 -0.49
N TYR A 37 1.59 -5.78 0.31
CA TYR A 37 2.56 -4.77 -0.10
C TYR A 37 3.35 -4.21 1.09
N VAL A 38 4.47 -3.59 0.77
CA VAL A 38 5.27 -2.81 1.70
C VAL A 38 5.33 -1.36 1.23
N PHE A 39 5.00 -0.42 2.10
CA PHE A 39 5.24 1.01 1.88
C PHE A 39 6.63 1.35 2.40
N LYS A 40 7.55 1.69 1.50
CA LYS A 40 8.91 2.12 1.84
C LYS A 40 8.93 3.63 2.00
N ALA A 41 9.20 4.08 3.22
CA ALA A 41 9.30 5.50 3.54
C ALA A 41 10.64 6.07 3.06
N ARG A 42 10.61 7.22 2.37
CA ARG A 42 11.79 7.93 1.87
C ARG A 42 12.05 9.24 2.60
N SER A 43 11.00 9.90 3.03
CA SER A 43 11.10 11.10 3.85
C SER A 43 10.02 11.14 4.90
N VAL A 44 10.25 11.92 5.93
CA VAL A 44 9.32 12.16 7.04
C VAL A 44 9.04 13.63 7.19
N MET A 45 7.78 13.95 7.47
CA MET A 45 7.30 15.30 7.77
C MET A 45 6.54 15.27 9.10
N PRO A 46 7.16 15.73 10.20
CA PRO A 46 6.49 15.90 11.48
C PRO A 46 5.39 16.96 11.38
N ALA A 47 4.42 16.94 12.30
CA ALA A 47 3.39 17.99 12.41
C ALA A 47 3.99 19.37 12.68
N SER A 48 5.16 19.44 13.31
CA SER A 48 5.92 20.67 13.55
C SER A 48 7.38 20.43 13.19
N GLY A 49 7.94 21.29 12.32
CA GLY A 49 9.33 21.20 11.89
C GLY A 49 9.49 20.94 10.39
N SER A 50 10.73 20.73 9.98
CA SER A 50 11.08 20.55 8.57
C SER A 50 11.01 19.08 8.16
N SER A 51 10.71 18.85 6.90
CA SER A 51 10.83 17.52 6.27
C SER A 51 12.28 17.02 6.31
N ARG A 52 12.48 15.72 6.52
CA ARG A 52 13.79 15.07 6.58
C ARG A 52 13.82 13.87 5.66
N GLN A 53 14.91 13.71 4.93
CA GLN A 53 15.17 12.49 4.17
C GLN A 53 15.57 11.36 5.12
N LEU A 54 15.08 10.17 4.85
CA LEU A 54 15.40 8.97 5.60
C LEU A 54 16.57 8.25 4.90
N THR A 55 17.60 7.92 5.68
CA THR A 55 18.82 7.28 5.19
C THR A 55 18.86 5.77 5.49
N SER A 56 17.97 5.29 6.35
CA SER A 56 17.78 3.89 6.68
C SER A 56 16.46 3.37 6.09
N GLU A 57 16.32 2.06 6.01
CA GLU A 57 15.08 1.43 5.57
C GLU A 57 14.03 1.51 6.68
N TYR A 58 12.93 2.17 6.37
CA TYR A 58 11.77 2.29 7.24
C TYR A 58 10.54 1.97 6.41
N ASP A 59 9.67 1.14 6.95
CA ASP A 59 8.54 0.63 6.21
C ASP A 59 7.26 0.41 7.03
N LEU A 60 6.16 0.27 6.29
CA LEU A 60 4.91 -0.28 6.75
C LEU A 60 4.57 -1.45 5.85
N THR A 61 4.61 -2.65 6.38
CA THR A 61 4.21 -3.88 5.69
C THR A 61 2.74 -4.18 5.96
N VAL A 62 1.98 -4.38 4.89
CA VAL A 62 0.56 -4.78 4.95
C VAL A 62 0.43 -6.19 4.40
N ASN A 63 -0.04 -7.09 5.24
CA ASN A 63 -0.44 -8.45 4.89
C ASN A 63 -1.96 -8.61 5.03
N GLN A 64 -2.48 -9.74 4.58
CA GLN A 64 -3.92 -10.04 4.65
C GLN A 64 -4.47 -10.01 6.08
N ASP A 65 -3.68 -10.48 7.05
CA ASP A 65 -4.02 -10.70 8.45
C ASP A 65 -3.18 -9.90 9.44
N SER A 66 -2.20 -9.12 8.97
CA SER A 66 -1.30 -8.38 9.84
C SER A 66 -0.77 -7.10 9.18
N ILE A 67 -0.45 -6.14 10.04
CA ILE A 67 0.23 -4.90 9.66
C ILE A 67 1.43 -4.74 10.58
N VAL A 68 2.59 -4.53 10.00
CA VAL A 68 3.84 -4.33 10.73
C VAL A 68 4.40 -2.96 10.34
N ALA A 69 4.68 -2.12 11.32
CA ALA A 69 5.30 -0.82 11.11
C ALA A 69 6.67 -0.75 11.79
N PHE A 70 7.64 -0.27 11.05
CA PHE A 70 8.95 0.13 11.54
C PHE A 70 9.30 1.50 10.97
N LEU A 71 8.94 2.57 11.71
CA LEU A 71 9.05 3.94 11.23
C LEU A 71 9.68 4.85 12.29
N PRO A 72 10.57 5.80 11.92
CA PRO A 72 11.16 6.72 12.86
C PRO A 72 10.14 7.80 13.26
N TYR A 73 10.18 8.26 14.50
CA TYR A 73 9.29 9.31 14.97
C TYR A 73 10.08 10.56 15.37
N PHE A 74 9.70 11.71 14.85
CA PHE A 74 10.34 13.01 15.10
C PHE A 74 9.36 14.09 15.61
N GLY A 75 8.24 13.67 16.21
CA GLY A 75 7.24 14.55 16.78
C GLY A 75 7.35 14.66 18.31
N ARG A 76 6.38 15.38 18.90
CA ARG A 76 6.25 15.47 20.35
C ARG A 76 5.31 14.36 20.85
N ALA A 77 5.71 13.70 21.93
CA ALA A 77 4.84 12.84 22.73
C ALA A 77 4.18 13.67 23.84
N TYR A 78 2.87 13.49 24.03
CA TYR A 78 2.13 14.15 25.12
C TYR A 78 2.22 13.38 26.43
N VAL A 79 2.41 12.05 26.34
CA VAL A 79 2.60 11.16 27.47
C VAL A 79 3.86 10.34 27.21
N ALA A 80 4.79 10.38 28.14
CA ALA A 80 5.98 9.54 28.08
C ALA A 80 5.56 8.08 28.31
N PRO A 81 5.88 7.13 27.42
CA PRO A 81 5.60 5.72 27.66
C PRO A 81 6.45 5.24 28.83
N ILE A 82 5.80 4.77 29.90
CA ILE A 82 6.49 4.21 31.05
C ILE A 82 7.19 2.92 30.62
N GLY A 83 8.53 2.91 30.69
CA GLY A 83 9.34 1.70 30.49
C GLY A 83 9.65 1.29 29.05
N LYS A 84 9.34 2.09 28.03
CA LYS A 84 9.74 1.85 26.63
C LYS A 84 10.35 3.11 26.02
N THR A 85 11.65 3.12 25.86
CA THR A 85 12.36 4.07 25.00
C THR A 85 12.22 3.62 23.54
N THR A 86 11.04 3.79 22.95
CA THR A 86 10.89 3.55 21.52
C THR A 86 10.89 4.89 20.81
N ASP A 87 12.04 5.25 20.25
CA ASP A 87 12.22 6.46 19.43
C ASP A 87 11.50 6.39 18.07
N GLY A 88 10.56 5.45 17.90
CA GLY A 88 9.87 5.20 16.64
C GLY A 88 8.40 4.81 16.79
N ILE A 89 7.76 4.58 15.64
CA ILE A 89 6.46 3.95 15.50
C ILE A 89 6.70 2.50 15.11
N ASN A 90 6.74 1.62 16.10
CA ASN A 90 7.01 0.20 15.94
C ASN A 90 5.83 -0.58 16.53
N PHE A 91 5.08 -1.25 15.67
CA PHE A 91 3.96 -2.11 16.10
C PHE A 91 3.70 -3.24 15.13
N THR A 92 3.05 -4.26 15.60
CA THR A 92 2.37 -5.29 14.82
C THR A 92 0.91 -5.28 15.23
N SER A 93 0.01 -5.24 14.26
CA SER A 93 -1.44 -5.29 14.49
C SER A 93 -2.03 -6.43 13.68
N THR A 94 -2.87 -7.22 14.34
CA THR A 94 -3.68 -8.30 13.76
C THR A 94 -5.19 -8.02 13.86
N GLU A 95 -5.55 -7.02 14.68
CA GLU A 95 -6.92 -6.55 14.83
C GLU A 95 -7.10 -5.17 14.19
N PHE A 96 -7.43 -5.15 12.91
CA PHE A 96 -7.61 -3.90 12.17
C PHE A 96 -8.76 -3.96 11.17
N SER A 97 -9.29 -2.79 10.82
CA SER A 97 -10.16 -2.60 9.65
C SER A 97 -9.36 -1.99 8.51
N TYR A 98 -9.66 -2.41 7.27
CA TYR A 98 -8.98 -1.94 6.07
C TYR A 98 -10.01 -1.53 5.04
N LYS A 99 -9.98 -0.27 4.59
CA LYS A 99 -10.88 0.31 3.61
C LYS A 99 -10.08 0.93 2.48
N VAL A 100 -10.49 0.68 1.24
CA VAL A 100 -9.90 1.27 0.03
C VAL A 100 -10.97 2.05 -0.70
N ASP A 101 -10.67 3.28 -1.06
CA ASP A 101 -11.47 4.13 -1.92
C ASP A 101 -10.61 4.56 -3.13
N GLU A 102 -11.11 4.37 -4.35
CA GLU A 102 -10.43 4.85 -5.55
C GLU A 102 -10.65 6.35 -5.70
N THR A 103 -9.60 7.09 -6.08
CA THR A 103 -9.68 8.52 -6.32
C THR A 103 -10.01 8.81 -7.78
N LYS A 104 -10.58 10.00 -8.06
CA LYS A 104 -10.94 10.43 -9.42
C LYS A 104 -9.74 10.44 -10.40
N ASN A 105 -8.53 10.52 -9.86
CA ASN A 105 -7.29 10.57 -10.66
C ASN A 105 -6.64 9.19 -10.84
N GLY A 106 -7.35 8.10 -10.52
CA GLY A 106 -6.86 6.72 -10.66
C GLY A 106 -5.88 6.29 -9.58
N GLY A 107 -5.81 7.00 -8.45
CA GLY A 107 -5.06 6.60 -7.27
C GLY A 107 -5.97 5.97 -6.21
N TRP A 108 -5.43 5.74 -5.01
CA TRP A 108 -6.16 5.09 -3.91
C TRP A 108 -5.99 5.86 -2.61
N MET A 109 -7.08 5.89 -1.83
CA MET A 109 -7.07 6.27 -0.42
C MET A 109 -7.34 5.02 0.41
N ILE A 110 -6.37 4.64 1.24
CA ILE A 110 -6.45 3.45 2.09
C ILE A 110 -6.51 3.91 3.54
N GLY A 111 -7.61 3.59 4.20
CA GLY A 111 -7.81 3.86 5.62
C GLY A 111 -7.70 2.58 6.43
N ILE A 112 -6.79 2.55 7.41
CA ILE A 112 -6.58 1.43 8.31
C ILE A 112 -6.84 1.93 9.74
N ARG A 113 -7.68 1.23 10.49
CA ARG A 113 -7.87 1.47 11.93
C ARG A 113 -7.43 0.25 12.69
N THR A 114 -6.53 0.45 13.63
CA THR A 114 -5.95 -0.60 14.48
C THR A 114 -6.59 -0.58 15.87
N LYS A 115 -6.69 -1.75 16.51
CA LYS A 115 -7.18 -1.90 17.89
C LYS A 115 -6.08 -2.32 18.84
N ASP A 116 -5.06 -3.00 18.35
CA ASP A 116 -3.97 -3.64 19.08
C ASP A 116 -2.58 -3.05 18.78
N ALA A 117 -2.52 -1.88 18.15
CA ALA A 117 -1.27 -1.20 17.77
C ALA A 117 -0.78 -0.17 18.81
N GLY A 118 -1.05 -0.40 20.08
CA GLY A 118 -0.65 0.49 21.16
C GLY A 118 -1.33 1.85 21.06
N ASP A 119 -0.57 2.94 20.89
CA ASP A 119 -1.12 4.29 20.79
C ASP A 119 -1.48 4.69 19.34
N VAL A 120 -1.14 3.90 18.33
CA VAL A 120 -1.52 4.15 16.94
C VAL A 120 -2.97 3.74 16.71
N GLN A 121 -3.80 4.69 16.32
CA GLN A 121 -5.23 4.45 16.10
C GLN A 121 -5.60 4.35 14.63
N GLN A 122 -4.93 5.14 13.79
CA GLN A 122 -5.28 5.23 12.39
C GLN A 122 -4.05 5.45 11.53
N VAL A 123 -4.02 4.73 10.42
CA VAL A 123 -3.03 4.81 9.36
C VAL A 123 -3.77 5.11 8.06
N ASN A 124 -3.40 6.18 7.36
CA ASN A 124 -3.99 6.56 6.09
C ASN A 124 -2.89 6.62 5.03
N LEU A 125 -3.09 5.93 3.89
CA LEU A 125 -2.24 6.04 2.72
C LEU A 125 -3.00 6.73 1.60
N ASN A 126 -2.40 7.76 1.02
CA ASN A 126 -2.85 8.38 -0.22
C ASN A 126 -1.84 8.05 -1.31
N LEU A 127 -2.25 7.24 -2.28
CA LEU A 127 -1.38 6.72 -3.33
C LEU A 127 -1.79 7.20 -4.71
N SER A 128 -0.81 7.51 -5.54
CA SER A 128 -0.99 7.67 -6.98
C SER A 128 -1.10 6.30 -7.66
N LYS A 129 -1.53 6.27 -8.91
CA LYS A 129 -1.57 5.04 -9.72
C LYS A 129 -0.22 4.32 -9.84
N ASP A 130 0.89 5.06 -9.73
CA ASP A 130 2.26 4.50 -9.80
C ASP A 130 2.77 4.00 -8.43
N GLY A 131 1.92 4.05 -7.39
CA GLY A 131 2.22 3.59 -6.03
C GLY A 131 3.02 4.56 -5.18
N TYR A 132 3.34 5.75 -5.67
CA TYR A 132 3.93 6.82 -4.84
C TYR A 132 2.85 7.49 -4.01
N GLY A 133 3.20 7.92 -2.79
CA GLY A 133 2.24 8.64 -1.99
C GLY A 133 2.71 8.98 -0.59
N THR A 134 1.71 9.31 0.23
CA THR A 134 1.90 9.75 1.61
C THR A 134 1.19 8.80 2.56
N LEU A 135 1.94 8.35 3.56
CA LEU A 135 1.46 7.63 4.73
C LEU A 135 1.29 8.63 5.86
N HIS A 136 0.10 8.73 6.42
CA HIS A 136 -0.21 9.57 7.58
C HIS A 136 -0.61 8.71 8.76
N ILE A 137 0.03 8.91 9.91
CA ILE A 137 -0.21 8.15 11.13
C ILE A 137 -0.76 9.07 12.22
N ASN A 138 -1.90 8.68 12.77
CA ASN A 138 -2.53 9.31 13.92
C ASN A 138 -2.37 8.41 15.15
N SER A 139 -1.84 8.99 16.21
CA SER A 139 -1.63 8.36 17.49
C SER A 139 -2.41 9.10 18.59
N GLN A 140 -2.77 8.38 19.65
CA GLN A 140 -3.49 8.98 20.78
C GLN A 140 -2.59 9.85 21.65
N ASN A 141 -1.36 9.42 21.87
CA ASN A 141 -0.43 10.04 22.83
C ASN A 141 0.72 10.83 22.17
N ARG A 142 0.71 10.91 20.83
CA ARG A 142 1.76 11.59 20.06
C ARG A 142 1.14 12.45 18.96
N GLN A 143 1.85 13.50 18.55
CA GLN A 143 1.47 14.27 17.38
C GLN A 143 1.43 13.38 16.15
N SER A 144 0.52 13.67 15.22
CA SER A 144 0.47 12.99 13.93
C SER A 144 1.75 13.25 13.13
N ILE A 145 2.09 12.29 12.27
CA ILE A 145 3.30 12.33 11.46
C ILE A 145 3.00 11.78 10.07
N SER A 146 3.67 12.32 9.08
CA SER A 146 3.52 11.87 7.69
C SER A 146 4.85 11.40 7.12
N TYR A 147 4.77 10.43 6.21
CA TYR A 147 5.91 9.92 5.45
C TYR A 147 5.57 9.97 3.97
N THR A 148 6.53 10.33 3.14
CA THR A 148 6.41 10.12 1.70
C THR A 148 7.21 8.90 1.27
N GLY A 149 6.71 8.18 0.29
CA GLY A 149 7.35 6.94 -0.13
C GLY A 149 6.65 6.30 -1.31
N LYS A 150 6.83 4.99 -1.42
CA LYS A 150 6.24 4.17 -2.49
C LYS A 150 5.85 2.81 -1.95
N ILE A 151 4.75 2.26 -2.47
CA ILE A 151 4.44 0.85 -2.22
C ILE A 151 5.12 -0.05 -3.25
N GLU A 152 5.51 -1.22 -2.79
CA GLU A 152 6.04 -2.32 -3.58
C GLU A 152 5.27 -3.60 -3.22
N PRO A 153 4.93 -4.47 -4.20
CA PRO A 153 4.34 -5.77 -3.89
C PRO A 153 5.25 -6.57 -2.96
N LEU A 154 4.67 -7.27 -1.98
CA LEU A 154 5.42 -8.23 -1.20
C LEU A 154 5.83 -9.40 -2.09
N THR A 155 7.13 -9.52 -2.35
CA THR A 155 7.67 -10.69 -3.02
C THR A 155 7.65 -11.85 -2.02
N LYS A 156 6.90 -12.92 -2.32
CA LYS A 156 7.01 -14.15 -1.53
C LYS A 156 8.45 -14.64 -1.68
N THR A 157 9.24 -14.48 -0.63
CA THR A 157 10.53 -15.16 -0.56
C THR A 157 10.26 -16.67 -0.59
N LYS A 158 10.81 -17.33 -1.59
CA LYS A 158 10.65 -18.75 -1.87
C LYS A 158 11.51 -19.55 -0.91
#